data_db21fdc5b2399d43f1174eb2a51bd618
#
_entry.id   db21fdc5b2399d43f1174eb2a51bd618
#
_cell.length_a   1.000
_cell.length_b   1.000
_cell.length_c   1.000
_cell.angle_alpha   90.00
_cell.angle_beta   90.00
_cell.angle_gamma   90.00
#
_symmetry.space_group_name_H-M   'P 1'
#
loop_
_entity.id
_entity.type
_entity.pdbx_description
1 polymer ?
#
loop_
_entity_poly.entity_id
_entity_poly.type
_entity_poly.pdbx_seq_one_letter_code
_entity_poly.pdbx_strand_id
1 'polypeptide(L)'
;MQFTEAKFGRIFMLRLQDGERLPNVLESFAAEKNISAALCFFLGGAKENSRVVVGPKNGHAIPPEPMVTLLNGVHEACGVGTIFADGEGKPKLHMHTSFGRAENTVTGCVRMGVDVWRIGEVVVLELTGATAHRAKDKETGFEFLEIR
;
A
#
# COMPACT_ATOMS: atom_id res chain seq x y z
N MET A 1 11.21 -18.49 -8.74
CA MET A 1 9.87 -17.87 -8.74
C MET A 1 8.96 -18.70 -7.86
N GLN A 2 8.18 -18.07 -6.99
CA GLN A 2 7.13 -18.73 -6.19
C GLN A 2 5.77 -18.26 -6.74
N PHE A 3 4.75 -19.10 -6.69
CA PHE A 3 3.41 -18.74 -7.13
C PHE A 3 2.33 -19.50 -6.37
N THR A 4 1.15 -18.92 -6.28
CA THR A 4 -0.09 -19.57 -5.82
C THR A 4 -1.23 -19.13 -6.73
N GLU A 5 -2.22 -19.98 -6.90
CA GLU A 5 -3.44 -19.64 -7.61
C GLU A 5 -4.45 -19.03 -6.64
N ALA A 6 -5.23 -18.07 -7.12
CA ALA A 6 -6.29 -17.43 -6.37
C ALA A 6 -7.52 -17.20 -7.23
N LYS A 7 -8.66 -16.95 -6.59
CA LYS A 7 -9.92 -16.57 -7.23
C LYS A 7 -10.36 -15.21 -6.67
N PHE A 8 -11.13 -14.45 -7.44
CA PHE A 8 -11.82 -13.28 -6.93
C PHE A 8 -12.90 -13.70 -5.93
N GLY A 9 -12.87 -13.07 -4.78
CA GLY A 9 -13.94 -13.13 -3.77
C GLY A 9 -14.87 -11.93 -3.90
N ARG A 10 -15.07 -11.20 -2.78
CA ARG A 10 -15.90 -10.00 -2.74
C ARG A 10 -15.20 -8.82 -3.40
N ILE A 11 -15.98 -7.92 -3.97
CA ILE A 11 -15.49 -6.65 -4.52
C ILE A 11 -16.10 -5.51 -3.71
N PHE A 12 -15.24 -4.58 -3.26
CA PHE A 12 -15.66 -3.41 -2.51
C PHE A 12 -15.24 -2.14 -3.24
N MET A 13 -16.12 -1.16 -3.25
CA MET A 13 -15.82 0.20 -3.68
C MET A 13 -15.90 1.10 -2.46
N LEU A 14 -14.80 1.76 -2.12
CA LEU A 14 -14.67 2.63 -0.98
C LEU A 14 -14.51 4.07 -1.44
N ARG A 15 -15.21 4.98 -0.76
CA ARG A 15 -14.94 6.40 -0.80
C ARG A 15 -14.25 6.78 0.50
N LEU A 16 -13.00 7.20 0.43
CA LEU A 16 -12.25 7.70 1.55
C LEU A 16 -12.59 9.16 1.85
N GLN A 17 -12.59 9.53 3.12
CA GLN A 17 -12.86 10.89 3.58
C GLN A 17 -11.58 11.73 3.54
N ASP A 18 -11.77 13.06 3.53
CA ASP A 18 -10.66 14.01 3.64
C ASP A 18 -9.86 13.77 4.92
N GLY A 19 -8.56 13.56 4.80
CA GLY A 19 -7.65 13.31 5.92
C GLY A 19 -7.51 11.85 6.36
N GLU A 20 -8.27 10.91 5.81
CA GLU A 20 -8.00 9.49 6.05
C GLU A 20 -6.62 9.12 5.50
N ARG A 21 -5.93 8.26 6.23
CA ARG A 21 -4.51 7.97 5.97
C ARG A 21 -4.31 6.56 5.42
N LEU A 22 -3.61 6.46 4.28
CA LEU A 22 -3.01 5.23 3.79
C LEU A 22 -1.67 4.97 4.51
N PRO A 23 -1.32 3.73 4.90
CA PRO A 23 -2.08 2.48 4.67
C PRO A 23 -3.21 2.20 5.67
N ASN A 24 -3.25 2.91 6.79
CA ASN A 24 -4.05 2.60 7.99
C ASN A 24 -5.53 2.34 7.69
N VAL A 25 -6.18 3.21 6.91
CA VAL A 25 -7.61 3.08 6.61
C VAL A 25 -7.95 1.78 5.89
N LEU A 26 -7.09 1.34 4.95
CA LEU A 26 -7.32 0.09 4.19
C LEU A 26 -6.98 -1.15 5.01
N GLU A 27 -5.96 -1.10 5.86
CA GLU A 27 -5.64 -2.19 6.79
C GLU A 27 -6.75 -2.39 7.83
N SER A 28 -7.30 -1.29 8.38
CA SER A 28 -8.44 -1.32 9.31
C SER A 28 -9.71 -1.87 8.62
N PHE A 29 -10.00 -1.42 7.40
CA PHE A 29 -11.13 -1.94 6.62
C PHE A 29 -10.97 -3.46 6.35
N ALA A 30 -9.79 -3.89 5.94
CA ALA A 30 -9.52 -5.30 5.66
C ALA A 30 -9.69 -6.16 6.93
N ALA A 31 -9.23 -5.67 8.09
CA ALA A 31 -9.43 -6.35 9.37
C ALA A 31 -10.91 -6.46 9.74
N GLU A 32 -11.69 -5.36 9.63
CA GLU A 32 -13.14 -5.35 9.89
C GLU A 32 -13.90 -6.34 8.99
N LYS A 33 -13.51 -6.43 7.73
CA LYS A 33 -14.16 -7.31 6.73
C LYS A 33 -13.58 -8.73 6.70
N ASN A 34 -12.60 -9.04 7.55
CA ASN A 34 -11.89 -10.33 7.57
C ASN A 34 -11.28 -10.67 6.20
N ILE A 35 -10.63 -9.69 5.55
CA ILE A 35 -9.93 -9.85 4.28
C ILE A 35 -8.46 -10.16 4.57
N SER A 36 -8.00 -11.36 4.22
CA SER A 36 -6.62 -11.80 4.39
C SER A 36 -5.74 -11.55 3.16
N ALA A 37 -6.34 -11.46 1.98
CA ALA A 37 -5.64 -11.18 0.72
C ALA A 37 -6.53 -10.35 -0.20
N ALA A 38 -5.96 -9.30 -0.82
CA ALA A 38 -6.67 -8.45 -1.78
C ALA A 38 -5.71 -7.73 -2.74
N LEU A 39 -6.24 -7.35 -3.90
CA LEU A 39 -5.67 -6.35 -4.80
C LEU A 39 -6.43 -5.04 -4.62
N CYS A 40 -5.71 -3.92 -4.53
CA CYS A 40 -6.28 -2.60 -4.32
C CYS A 40 -5.85 -1.63 -5.41
N PHE A 41 -6.80 -0.83 -5.92
CA PHE A 41 -6.56 0.31 -6.80
C PHE A 41 -7.00 1.57 -6.08
N PHE A 42 -6.14 2.57 -6.04
CA PHE A 42 -6.41 3.87 -5.44
C PHE A 42 -6.40 4.97 -6.49
N LEU A 43 -7.39 5.86 -6.43
CA LEU A 43 -7.49 7.06 -7.24
C LEU A 43 -7.95 8.22 -6.35
N GLY A 44 -7.29 9.38 -6.44
CA GLY A 44 -7.71 10.55 -5.67
C GLY A 44 -6.63 11.58 -5.45
N GLY A 45 -6.88 12.49 -4.50
CA GLY A 45 -5.94 13.52 -4.10
C GLY A 45 -5.11 13.10 -2.87
N ALA A 46 -3.85 13.51 -2.85
CA ALA A 46 -2.95 13.37 -1.71
C ALA A 46 -2.60 14.73 -1.12
N LYS A 47 -2.67 14.86 0.22
CA LYS A 47 -2.34 16.10 0.93
C LYS A 47 -0.86 16.42 0.88
N GLU A 48 -0.58 17.72 0.92
CA GLU A 48 0.72 18.27 1.24
C GLU A 48 1.31 17.61 2.51
N ASN A 49 2.63 17.47 2.54
CA ASN A 49 3.41 16.82 3.60
C ASN A 49 3.16 15.31 3.76
N SER A 50 2.37 14.67 2.89
CA SER A 50 2.32 13.20 2.81
C SER A 50 3.71 12.64 2.52
N ARG A 51 4.03 11.48 3.14
CA ARG A 51 5.38 10.90 3.13
C ARG A 51 5.45 9.71 2.20
N VAL A 52 6.25 9.82 1.16
CA VAL A 52 6.41 8.79 0.14
C VAL A 52 7.81 8.20 0.21
N VAL A 53 7.92 6.87 0.29
CA VAL A 53 9.22 6.19 0.25
C VAL A 53 9.59 5.89 -1.20
N VAL A 54 10.65 6.54 -1.68
CA VAL A 54 11.07 6.50 -3.09
C VAL A 54 12.27 5.59 -3.37
N GLY A 55 12.51 4.65 -2.46
CA GLY A 55 13.60 3.67 -2.54
C GLY A 55 14.55 3.76 -1.34
N PRO A 56 15.65 3.02 -1.35
CA PRO A 56 16.70 3.14 -0.34
C PRO A 56 17.67 4.28 -0.68
N LYS A 57 18.30 4.89 0.33
CA LYS A 57 19.40 5.85 0.12
C LYS A 57 20.61 5.19 -0.53
N ASN A 58 20.88 3.95 -0.17
CA ASN A 58 21.93 3.11 -0.77
C ASN A 58 21.38 1.70 -0.99
N GLY A 59 21.33 1.26 -2.26
CA GLY A 59 20.82 -0.06 -2.64
C GLY A 59 21.66 -1.26 -2.18
N HIS A 60 22.88 -1.02 -1.68
CA HIS A 60 23.78 -2.07 -1.14
C HIS A 60 23.81 -2.12 0.38
N ALA A 61 23.16 -1.18 1.07
CA ALA A 61 23.10 -1.17 2.54
C ALA A 61 22.16 -2.24 3.08
N ILE A 62 22.56 -2.95 4.13
CA ILE A 62 21.76 -3.94 4.84
C ILE A 62 21.85 -3.64 6.35
N PRO A 63 20.73 -3.33 7.00
CA PRO A 63 19.40 -3.10 6.43
C PRO A 63 19.34 -1.83 5.57
N PRO A 64 18.47 -1.79 4.55
CA PRO A 64 18.35 -0.62 3.67
C PRO A 64 17.70 0.56 4.41
N GLU A 65 18.32 1.74 4.32
CA GLU A 65 17.74 2.97 4.86
C GLU A 65 16.78 3.59 3.83
N PRO A 66 15.47 3.81 4.18
CA PRO A 66 14.52 4.36 3.24
C PRO A 66 14.81 5.83 2.93
N MET A 67 14.70 6.21 1.67
CA MET A 67 14.66 7.59 1.23
C MET A 67 13.21 8.06 1.18
N VAL A 68 12.89 9.12 1.92
CA VAL A 68 11.54 9.65 2.05
C VAL A 68 11.46 11.02 1.39
N THR A 69 10.45 11.19 0.54
CA THR A 69 10.08 12.48 -0.06
C THR A 69 8.78 12.97 0.55
N LEU A 70 8.70 14.26 0.87
CA LEU A 70 7.46 14.93 1.27
C LEU A 70 6.78 15.51 0.01
N LEU A 71 5.47 15.35 -0.10
CA LEU A 71 4.70 15.98 -1.16
C LEU A 71 4.64 17.50 -0.93
N ASN A 72 5.07 18.26 -1.92
CA ASN A 72 5.02 19.73 -1.92
C ASN A 72 3.69 20.19 -2.51
N GLY A 73 2.71 20.44 -1.65
CA GLY A 73 1.34 20.78 -2.02
C GLY A 73 0.47 19.55 -2.32
N VAL A 74 -0.76 19.79 -2.76
CA VAL A 74 -1.71 18.74 -3.14
C VAL A 74 -1.29 18.09 -4.46
N HIS A 75 -1.35 16.76 -4.51
CA HIS A 75 -1.03 15.96 -5.70
C HIS A 75 -2.22 15.12 -6.13
N GLU A 76 -2.36 14.89 -7.42
CA GLU A 76 -3.19 13.81 -7.95
C GLU A 76 -2.47 12.48 -7.76
N ALA A 77 -3.22 11.44 -7.40
CA ALA A 77 -2.67 10.15 -7.01
C ALA A 77 -3.36 8.98 -7.71
N CYS A 78 -2.56 8.08 -8.26
CA CYS A 78 -3.03 6.82 -8.84
C CYS A 78 -2.11 5.68 -8.39
N GLY A 79 -2.66 4.66 -7.72
CA GLY A 79 -1.87 3.61 -7.09
C GLY A 79 -2.43 2.21 -7.22
N VAL A 80 -1.52 1.24 -7.12
CA VAL A 80 -1.83 -0.19 -7.04
C VAL A 80 -1.15 -0.78 -5.83
N GLY A 81 -1.87 -1.63 -5.10
CA GLY A 81 -1.34 -2.30 -3.93
C GLY A 81 -1.95 -3.66 -3.70
N THR A 82 -1.33 -4.40 -2.80
CA THR A 82 -1.83 -5.68 -2.32
C THR A 82 -1.96 -5.67 -0.81
N ILE A 83 -3.01 -6.28 -0.31
CA ILE A 83 -3.15 -6.62 1.11
C ILE A 83 -2.86 -8.11 1.26
N PHE A 84 -2.01 -8.47 2.21
CA PHE A 84 -1.84 -9.83 2.69
C PHE A 84 -1.68 -9.80 4.20
N ALA A 85 -2.22 -10.82 4.88
CA ALA A 85 -2.06 -10.93 6.32
C ALA A 85 -0.60 -11.23 6.68
N ASP A 86 -0.12 -10.68 7.80
CA ASP A 86 1.17 -11.04 8.40
C ASP A 86 1.09 -12.36 9.19
N GLY A 87 2.18 -12.75 9.84
CA GLY A 87 2.26 -13.97 10.65
C GLY A 87 1.32 -14.00 11.87
N GLU A 88 0.77 -12.84 12.27
CA GLU A 88 -0.22 -12.69 13.35
C GLU A 88 -1.65 -12.59 12.80
N GLY A 89 -1.84 -12.68 11.48
CA GLY A 89 -3.14 -12.56 10.80
C GLY A 89 -3.59 -11.11 10.59
N LYS A 90 -2.73 -10.11 10.82
CA LYS A 90 -3.06 -8.69 10.62
C LYS A 90 -2.88 -8.32 9.15
N PRO A 91 -3.88 -7.70 8.49
CA PRO A 91 -3.74 -7.22 7.13
C PRO A 91 -2.63 -6.17 7.02
N LYS A 92 -1.78 -6.31 5.99
CA LYS A 92 -0.69 -5.39 5.66
C LYS A 92 -0.82 -4.93 4.22
N LEU A 93 -0.94 -3.61 4.03
CA LEU A 93 -0.98 -3.00 2.72
C LEU A 93 0.45 -2.74 2.21
N HIS A 94 0.74 -3.24 1.02
CA HIS A 94 1.88 -2.81 0.22
C HIS A 94 1.35 -2.14 -1.03
N MET A 95 1.46 -0.81 -1.11
CA MET A 95 0.95 -0.02 -2.23
C MET A 95 2.00 0.97 -2.71
N HIS A 96 2.20 1.00 -4.01
CA HIS A 96 2.93 2.05 -4.69
C HIS A 96 1.96 2.95 -5.45
N THR A 97 2.21 4.23 -5.39
CA THR A 97 1.36 5.27 -5.94
C THR A 97 2.20 6.31 -6.66
N SER A 98 1.76 6.72 -7.83
CA SER A 98 2.29 7.87 -8.54
C SER A 98 1.54 9.12 -8.10
N PHE A 99 2.28 10.16 -7.76
CA PHE A 99 1.76 11.44 -7.29
C PHE A 99 2.17 12.52 -8.27
N GLY A 100 1.21 13.01 -9.06
CA GLY A 100 1.42 14.03 -10.07
C GLY A 100 1.04 15.43 -9.60
N ARG A 101 1.89 16.43 -9.90
CA ARG A 101 1.59 17.84 -9.70
C ARG A 101 2.30 18.67 -10.76
N ALA A 102 1.53 19.45 -11.55
CA ALA A 102 2.04 20.15 -12.72
C ALA A 102 2.78 19.19 -13.66
N GLU A 103 4.04 19.48 -13.99
CA GLU A 103 4.86 18.67 -14.89
C GLU A 103 5.69 17.60 -14.16
N ASN A 104 5.56 17.49 -12.84
CA ASN A 104 6.37 16.59 -12.02
C ASN A 104 5.54 15.41 -11.50
N THR A 105 6.19 14.27 -11.40
CA THR A 105 5.61 13.07 -10.78
C THR A 105 6.64 12.42 -9.86
N VAL A 106 6.19 12.05 -8.66
CA VAL A 106 6.96 11.18 -7.77
C VAL A 106 6.18 9.88 -7.57
N THR A 107 6.89 8.75 -7.64
CA THR A 107 6.28 7.42 -7.42
C THR A 107 6.99 6.72 -6.28
N GLY A 108 6.23 6.11 -5.37
CA GLY A 108 6.79 5.36 -4.27
C GLY A 108 5.76 4.70 -3.36
N CYS A 109 6.26 4.13 -2.27
CA CYS A 109 5.46 3.38 -1.31
C CYS A 109 4.77 4.31 -0.30
N VAL A 110 3.48 4.07 -0.05
CA VAL A 110 2.65 4.87 0.88
C VAL A 110 2.86 4.53 2.37
N ARG A 111 3.72 3.55 2.70
CA ARG A 111 3.87 3.01 4.05
C ARG A 111 4.21 4.02 5.16
N MET A 112 4.73 5.19 4.81
CA MET A 112 5.07 6.25 5.76
C MET A 112 3.93 7.24 6.02
N GLY A 113 2.79 7.03 5.38
CA GLY A 113 1.57 7.81 5.58
C GLY A 113 1.31 8.81 4.46
N VAL A 114 0.23 8.58 3.73
CA VAL A 114 -0.31 9.48 2.72
C VAL A 114 -1.74 9.85 3.12
N ASP A 115 -1.98 11.12 3.35
CA ASP A 115 -3.29 11.61 3.75
C ASP A 115 -4.11 11.99 2.51
N VAL A 116 -5.34 11.51 2.46
CA VAL A 116 -6.29 11.81 1.37
C VAL A 116 -6.65 13.30 1.38
N TRP A 117 -6.62 13.93 0.21
CA TRP A 117 -7.15 15.27 0.01
C TRP A 117 -8.48 15.20 -0.73
N ARG A 118 -9.56 15.57 -0.04
CA ARG A 118 -10.95 15.69 -0.54
C ARG A 118 -11.54 14.41 -1.12
N ILE A 119 -10.93 13.82 -2.13
CA ILE A 119 -11.44 12.68 -2.88
C ILE A 119 -10.43 11.55 -2.81
N GLY A 120 -10.87 10.40 -2.31
CA GLY A 120 -10.14 9.15 -2.38
C GLY A 120 -11.11 8.02 -2.72
N GLU A 121 -10.83 7.30 -3.80
CA GLU A 121 -11.62 6.15 -4.23
C GLU A 121 -10.73 4.92 -4.22
N VAL A 122 -11.22 3.81 -3.67
CA VAL A 122 -10.50 2.55 -3.67
C VAL A 122 -11.41 1.43 -4.14
N VAL A 123 -10.91 0.66 -5.11
CA VAL A 123 -11.50 -0.64 -5.44
C VAL A 123 -10.66 -1.71 -4.76
N VAL A 124 -11.30 -2.54 -3.93
CA VAL A 124 -10.67 -3.68 -3.27
C VAL A 124 -11.23 -4.96 -3.86
N LEU A 125 -10.37 -5.75 -4.49
CA LEU A 125 -10.70 -7.07 -5.04
C LEU A 125 -10.15 -8.13 -4.07
N GLU A 126 -11.03 -8.75 -3.28
CA GLU A 126 -10.64 -9.84 -2.39
C GLU A 126 -10.13 -11.03 -3.19
N LEU A 127 -9.03 -11.61 -2.73
CA LEU A 127 -8.42 -12.82 -3.30
C LEU A 127 -8.66 -13.99 -2.34
N THR A 128 -9.29 -15.05 -2.83
CA THR A 128 -9.58 -16.26 -2.07
C THR A 128 -8.76 -17.44 -2.57
N GLY A 129 -8.40 -18.36 -1.67
CA GLY A 129 -7.61 -19.55 -1.99
C GLY A 129 -6.10 -19.31 -2.12
N ALA A 130 -5.62 -18.06 -2.06
CA ALA A 130 -4.19 -17.77 -2.04
C ALA A 130 -3.54 -18.27 -0.75
N THR A 131 -2.41 -18.97 -0.88
CA THR A 131 -1.59 -19.44 0.25
C THR A 131 -0.37 -18.53 0.44
N ALA A 132 -0.60 -17.23 0.56
CA ALA A 132 0.42 -16.20 0.66
C ALA A 132 0.24 -15.35 1.93
N HIS A 133 1.35 -14.90 2.51
CA HIS A 133 1.35 -14.02 3.70
C HIS A 133 2.57 -13.11 3.70
N ARG A 134 2.53 -12.05 4.55
CA ARG A 134 3.69 -11.19 4.78
C ARG A 134 4.59 -11.79 5.84
N ALA A 135 5.86 -11.96 5.51
CA ALA A 135 6.87 -12.44 6.45
C ALA A 135 8.03 -11.45 6.51
N LYS A 136 8.43 -11.11 7.74
CA LYS A 136 9.54 -10.19 7.96
C LYS A 136 10.86 -10.91 7.78
N ASP A 137 11.63 -10.47 6.79
CA ASP A 137 13.01 -10.89 6.61
C ASP A 137 13.91 -10.32 7.69
N LYS A 138 14.70 -11.17 8.33
CA LYS A 138 15.55 -10.77 9.49
C LYS A 138 16.74 -9.91 9.08
N GLU A 139 17.24 -10.10 7.86
CA GLU A 139 18.44 -9.43 7.38
C GLU A 139 18.12 -8.02 6.87
N THR A 140 17.11 -7.88 6.02
CA THR A 140 16.74 -6.63 5.41
C THR A 140 15.67 -5.84 6.18
N GLY A 141 14.90 -6.53 7.03
CA GLY A 141 13.76 -5.97 7.74
C GLY A 141 12.51 -5.75 6.84
N PHE A 142 12.56 -6.14 5.56
CA PHE A 142 11.40 -6.06 4.68
C PHE A 142 10.36 -7.12 5.01
N GLU A 143 9.11 -6.80 4.72
CA GLU A 143 8.00 -7.75 4.77
C GLU A 143 7.77 -8.32 3.37
N PHE A 144 8.43 -9.44 3.07
CA PHE A 144 8.25 -10.13 1.79
C PHE A 144 6.91 -10.84 1.71
N LEU A 145 6.44 -11.03 0.49
CA LEU A 145 5.34 -11.94 0.20
C LEU A 145 5.90 -13.35 0.12
N GLU A 146 5.57 -14.19 1.10
CA GLU A 146 5.89 -15.61 1.09
C GLU A 146 4.70 -16.42 0.60
N ILE A 147 4.97 -17.39 -0.28
CA ILE A 147 4.01 -18.33 -0.83
C ILE A 147 4.27 -19.70 -0.18
N ARG A 148 3.20 -20.31 0.35
CA ARG A 148 3.25 -21.66 0.96
C ARG A 148 2.73 -22.72 0.02
#